data_802e3dc5c81b61433c9d72cd14d80464
#
_entry.id   802e3dc5c81b61433c9d72cd14d80464
#
_cell.length_a   1.000
_cell.length_b   1.000
_cell.length_c   1.000
_cell.angle_alpha   90.00
_cell.angle_beta   90.00
_cell.angle_gamma   90.00
#
_symmetry.space_group_name_H-M   'P 1'
#
loop_
_entity.id
_entity.type
_entity.pdbx_description
1 polymer ?
#
loop_
_entity_poly.entity_id
_entity_poly.type
_entity_poly.pdbx_seq_one_letter_code
_entity_poly.pdbx_strand_id
1 'polypeptide(L)'
;MIVGLGSDLCNIERIAHSLERFGERFEARVFTDVERAKAARRPFTKAGTLAKRFAAKEAFSKAVGTGFKAGVFMKDIGVVNAPTGAPTLALYGGAKARLDALVPPGHVAHVHLTLTDDHPWAQAFVIIEALPDPTAQRDANTGAE
;
A
#
# COMPACT_ATOMS: atom_id res chain seq x y z
N MET A 1 14.60 -10.67 -5.76
CA MET A 1 14.11 -10.43 -7.13
C MET A 1 12.84 -9.59 -7.08
N ILE A 2 12.67 -8.74 -8.04
CA ILE A 2 11.46 -7.92 -8.17
C ILE A 2 10.32 -8.80 -8.69
N VAL A 3 9.22 -8.84 -7.97
CA VAL A 3 8.02 -9.62 -8.36
C VAL A 3 6.83 -8.73 -8.70
N GLY A 4 6.91 -7.44 -8.44
CA GLY A 4 5.85 -6.51 -8.79
C GLY A 4 6.32 -5.06 -8.81
N LEU A 5 5.73 -4.27 -9.68
CA LEU A 5 5.96 -2.84 -9.81
C LEU A 5 4.64 -2.17 -10.16
N GLY A 6 4.31 -1.11 -9.46
CA GLY A 6 3.12 -0.32 -9.75
C GLY A 6 3.34 1.14 -9.43
N SER A 7 2.68 1.99 -10.20
CA SER A 7 2.62 3.42 -9.92
C SER A 7 1.22 3.93 -10.22
N ASP A 8 0.86 5.00 -9.55
CA ASP A 8 -0.39 5.69 -9.79
C ASP A 8 -0.26 7.18 -9.58
N LEU A 9 -0.99 7.92 -10.38
CA LEU A 9 -1.11 9.37 -10.32
C LEU A 9 -2.57 9.71 -10.00
N CYS A 10 -2.78 10.43 -8.91
CA CYS A 10 -4.11 10.79 -8.42
C CYS A 10 -4.27 12.32 -8.42
N ASN A 11 -5.36 12.81 -8.98
CA ASN A 11 -5.71 14.22 -8.89
C ASN A 11 -6.29 14.53 -7.51
N ILE A 12 -5.64 15.40 -6.76
CA ILE A 12 -6.04 15.79 -5.39
C ILE A 12 -7.45 16.39 -5.38
N GLU A 13 -7.81 17.13 -6.42
CA GLU A 13 -9.14 17.74 -6.54
C GLU A 13 -10.27 16.70 -6.64
N ARG A 14 -9.99 15.53 -7.23
CA ARG A 14 -10.95 14.41 -7.24
C ARG A 14 -11.22 13.89 -5.85
N ILE A 15 -10.18 13.77 -5.03
CA ILE A 15 -10.32 13.33 -3.64
C ILE A 15 -11.06 14.40 -2.82
N ALA A 16 -10.69 15.68 -2.98
CA ALA A 16 -11.38 16.79 -2.33
C ALA A 16 -12.87 16.79 -2.67
N HIS A 17 -13.22 16.56 -3.91
CA HIS A 17 -14.61 16.51 -4.38
C HIS A 17 -15.37 15.33 -3.78
N SER A 18 -14.75 14.16 -3.71
CA SER A 18 -15.35 12.97 -3.06
C SER A 18 -15.56 13.17 -1.56
N LEU A 19 -14.60 13.83 -0.88
CA LEU A 19 -14.74 14.18 0.53
C LEU A 19 -15.90 15.14 0.77
N GLU A 20 -16.04 16.16 -0.07
CA GLU A 20 -17.13 17.11 0.00
C GLU A 20 -18.49 16.45 -0.24
N ARG A 21 -18.58 15.59 -1.25
CA ARG A 21 -19.83 14.96 -1.66
C ARG A 21 -20.29 13.83 -0.74
N PHE A 22 -19.37 12.98 -0.28
CA PHE A 22 -19.69 11.75 0.44
C PHE A 22 -19.19 11.75 1.89
N GLY A 23 -18.26 12.63 2.24
CA GLY A 23 -17.75 12.77 3.61
C GLY A 23 -17.22 11.48 4.21
N GLU A 24 -17.65 11.17 5.42
CA GLU A 24 -17.20 9.99 6.17
C GLU A 24 -17.49 8.66 5.47
N ARG A 25 -18.51 8.56 4.66
CA ARG A 25 -18.81 7.33 3.91
C ARG A 25 -17.69 6.98 2.93
N PHE A 26 -17.15 8.00 2.24
CA PHE A 26 -16.01 7.81 1.36
C PHE A 26 -14.76 7.42 2.14
N GLU A 27 -14.45 8.16 3.21
CA GLU A 27 -13.28 7.87 4.05
C GLU A 27 -13.34 6.46 4.63
N ALA A 28 -14.47 6.07 5.22
CA ALA A 28 -14.63 4.77 5.86
C ALA A 28 -14.55 3.60 4.88
N ARG A 29 -14.95 3.81 3.64
CA ARG A 29 -14.95 2.78 2.60
C ARG A 29 -13.55 2.53 2.02
N VAL A 30 -12.72 3.56 1.92
CA VAL A 30 -11.46 3.52 1.20
C VAL A 30 -10.26 3.47 2.13
N PHE A 31 -10.29 4.22 3.23
CA PHE A 31 -9.13 4.46 4.07
C PHE A 31 -9.21 3.75 5.41
N THR A 32 -8.06 3.30 5.90
CA THR A 32 -7.93 2.72 7.23
C THR A 32 -8.05 3.78 8.32
N ASP A 33 -8.30 3.35 9.56
CA ASP A 33 -8.38 4.26 10.70
C ASP A 33 -7.07 5.02 10.93
N VAL A 34 -5.92 4.36 10.70
CA VAL A 34 -4.59 4.98 10.80
C VAL A 34 -4.44 6.10 9.77
N GLU A 35 -4.85 5.85 8.53
CA GLU A 35 -4.79 6.84 7.45
C GLU A 35 -5.71 8.03 7.72
N ARG A 36 -6.92 7.76 8.18
CA ARG A 36 -7.91 8.80 8.52
C ARG A 36 -7.44 9.68 9.67
N ALA A 37 -6.88 9.07 10.71
CA ALA A 37 -6.36 9.80 11.86
C ALA A 37 -5.20 10.73 11.46
N LYS A 38 -4.30 10.26 10.61
CA LYS A 38 -3.19 11.06 10.10
C LYS A 38 -3.68 12.25 9.27
N ALA A 39 -4.62 12.03 8.38
CA ALA A 39 -5.19 13.09 7.54
C ALA A 39 -5.93 14.15 8.37
N ALA A 40 -6.61 13.75 9.43
CA ALA A 40 -7.36 14.65 10.31
C ALA A 40 -6.48 15.62 11.11
N ARG A 41 -5.20 15.29 11.32
CA ARG A 41 -4.25 16.15 12.06
C ARG A 41 -3.97 17.46 11.34
N ARG A 42 -4.08 17.51 10.02
CA ARG A 42 -3.82 18.69 9.21
C ARG A 42 -4.98 18.90 8.23
N PRO A 43 -6.06 19.55 8.64
CA PRO A 43 -7.27 19.68 7.81
C PRO A 43 -7.04 20.36 6.46
N PHE A 44 -6.13 21.35 6.39
CA PHE A 44 -5.83 22.05 5.14
C PHE A 44 -5.16 21.18 4.08
N THR A 45 -4.43 20.16 4.50
CA THR A 45 -3.75 19.22 3.60
C THR A 45 -4.41 17.83 3.57
N LYS A 46 -5.60 17.71 4.15
CA LYS A 46 -6.32 16.44 4.26
C LYS A 46 -6.51 15.75 2.91
N ALA A 47 -6.98 16.48 1.91
CA ALA A 47 -7.20 15.93 0.58
C ALA A 47 -5.90 15.42 -0.05
N GLY A 48 -4.80 16.17 0.05
CA GLY A 48 -3.50 15.74 -0.44
C GLY A 48 -2.94 14.52 0.30
N THR A 49 -3.10 14.47 1.61
CA THR A 49 -2.70 13.33 2.44
C THR A 49 -3.46 12.06 2.02
N LEU A 50 -4.76 12.15 1.83
CA LEU A 50 -5.58 11.02 1.40
C LEU A 50 -5.35 10.66 -0.07
N ALA A 51 -5.10 11.64 -0.93
CA ALA A 51 -4.80 11.40 -2.34
C ALA A 51 -3.51 10.58 -2.53
N LYS A 52 -2.47 10.86 -1.77
CA LYS A 52 -1.23 10.05 -1.77
C LYS A 52 -1.51 8.61 -1.34
N ARG A 53 -2.35 8.42 -0.34
CA ARG A 53 -2.73 7.10 0.15
C ARG A 53 -3.63 6.36 -0.83
N PHE A 54 -4.53 7.07 -1.46
CA PHE A 54 -5.33 6.52 -2.56
C PHE A 54 -4.44 6.04 -3.71
N ALA A 55 -3.48 6.86 -4.12
CA ALA A 55 -2.51 6.49 -5.15
C ALA A 55 -1.68 5.27 -4.75
N ALA A 56 -1.31 5.12 -3.47
CA ALA A 56 -0.58 3.96 -2.96
C ALA A 56 -1.40 2.66 -3.09
N LYS A 57 -2.70 2.71 -2.80
CA LYS A 57 -3.61 1.56 -2.94
C LYS A 57 -3.73 1.11 -4.40
N GLU A 58 -3.92 2.07 -5.30
CA GLU A 58 -3.94 1.83 -6.74
C GLU A 58 -2.62 1.26 -7.24
N ALA A 59 -1.49 1.84 -6.83
CA ALA A 59 -0.16 1.38 -7.21
C ALA A 59 0.10 -0.06 -6.74
N PHE A 60 -0.30 -0.40 -5.51
CA PHE A 60 -0.19 -1.77 -5.01
C PHE A 60 -1.04 -2.74 -5.84
N SER A 61 -2.26 -2.37 -6.17
CA SER A 61 -3.16 -3.21 -6.96
C SER A 61 -2.57 -3.54 -8.33
N LYS A 62 -1.88 -2.59 -8.94
CA LYS A 62 -1.14 -2.78 -10.19
C LYS A 62 0.10 -3.66 -9.99
N ALA A 63 0.83 -3.46 -8.89
CA ALA A 63 2.04 -4.23 -8.59
C ALA A 63 1.75 -5.72 -8.41
N VAL A 64 0.60 -6.08 -7.83
CA VAL A 64 0.18 -7.49 -7.68
C VAL A 64 -0.53 -8.04 -8.92
N GLY A 65 -0.77 -7.22 -9.92
CA GLY A 65 -1.27 -7.61 -11.24
C GLY A 65 -2.77 -7.84 -11.34
N THR A 66 -3.52 -7.68 -10.26
CA THR A 66 -4.96 -7.95 -10.25
C THR A 66 -5.83 -6.71 -10.38
N GLY A 67 -5.27 -5.51 -10.09
CA GLY A 67 -6.14 -4.38 -9.80
C GLY A 67 -7.00 -4.69 -8.56
N PHE A 68 -8.19 -4.11 -8.49
CA PHE A 68 -9.14 -4.36 -7.40
C PHE A 68 -10.11 -5.51 -7.73
N LYS A 69 -9.56 -6.60 -8.26
CA LYS A 69 -10.27 -7.85 -8.54
C LYS A 69 -9.72 -8.95 -7.62
N ALA A 70 -10.37 -10.11 -7.63
CA ALA A 70 -9.92 -11.30 -6.90
C ALA A 70 -9.75 -11.07 -5.39
N GLY A 71 -10.62 -10.27 -4.78
CA GLY A 71 -10.62 -10.05 -3.33
C GLY A 71 -9.60 -9.00 -2.84
N VAL A 72 -9.00 -8.25 -3.73
CA VAL A 72 -8.10 -7.14 -3.37
C VAL A 72 -8.92 -5.86 -3.21
N PHE A 73 -9.03 -5.36 -1.98
CA PHE A 73 -9.83 -4.17 -1.64
C PHE A 73 -8.96 -3.05 -1.11
N MET A 74 -9.35 -1.81 -1.40
CA MET A 74 -8.60 -0.61 -0.97
C MET A 74 -8.41 -0.55 0.55
N LYS A 75 -9.41 -0.92 1.34
CA LYS A 75 -9.35 -0.85 2.80
C LYS A 75 -8.38 -1.88 3.41
N ASP A 76 -8.03 -2.91 2.68
CA ASP A 76 -7.05 -3.91 3.10
C ASP A 76 -5.60 -3.51 2.81
N ILE A 77 -5.41 -2.36 2.18
CA ILE A 77 -4.10 -1.80 1.82
C ILE A 77 -3.93 -0.49 2.60
N GLY A 78 -3.20 -0.53 3.70
CA GLY A 78 -3.01 0.64 4.55
C GLY A 78 -1.60 1.22 4.45
N VAL A 79 -1.49 2.52 4.30
CA VAL A 79 -0.21 3.21 4.41
C VAL A 79 0.09 3.48 5.88
N VAL A 80 1.22 2.98 6.34
CA VAL A 80 1.73 3.18 7.71
C VAL A 80 3.18 3.65 7.63
N ASN A 81 3.69 4.19 8.72
CA ASN A 81 5.09 4.57 8.80
C ASN A 81 5.90 3.48 9.50
N ALA A 82 7.02 3.08 8.89
CA ALA A 82 8.01 2.22 9.53
C ALA A 82 8.68 2.95 10.71
N PRO A 83 9.40 2.25 11.62
CA PRO A 83 10.12 2.90 12.71
C PRO A 83 11.10 3.98 12.27
N THR A 84 11.63 3.90 11.05
CA THR A 84 12.49 4.92 10.43
C THR A 84 11.72 6.19 10.01
N GLY A 85 10.38 6.18 10.05
CA GLY A 85 9.52 7.24 9.54
C GLY A 85 9.16 7.10 8.07
N ALA A 86 9.81 6.19 7.32
CA ALA A 86 9.50 5.95 5.92
C ALA A 86 8.11 5.31 5.76
N PRO A 87 7.34 5.67 4.71
CA PRO A 87 6.06 5.04 4.45
C PRO A 87 6.25 3.58 4.01
N THR A 88 5.35 2.73 4.43
CA THR A 88 5.24 1.35 3.98
C THR A 88 3.78 0.92 3.97
N LEU A 89 3.50 -0.31 3.54
CA LEU A 89 2.14 -0.84 3.50
C LEU A 89 1.92 -1.90 4.58
N ALA A 90 0.80 -1.78 5.28
CA ALA A 90 0.21 -2.84 6.09
C ALA A 90 -0.90 -3.50 5.27
N LEU A 91 -0.81 -4.80 5.06
CA LEU A 91 -1.69 -5.54 4.17
C LEU A 91 -2.53 -6.54 4.95
N TYR A 92 -3.81 -6.64 4.57
CA TYR A 92 -4.78 -7.50 5.22
C TYR A 92 -5.59 -8.27 4.17
N GLY A 93 -6.33 -9.28 4.61
CA GLY A 93 -7.32 -9.97 3.79
C GLY A 93 -6.78 -10.44 2.43
N GLY A 94 -7.56 -10.20 1.39
CA GLY A 94 -7.23 -10.60 0.01
C GLY A 94 -5.98 -9.93 -0.56
N ALA A 95 -5.67 -8.69 -0.14
CA ALA A 95 -4.45 -8.00 -0.55
C ALA A 95 -3.20 -8.75 -0.06
N LYS A 96 -3.20 -9.16 1.22
CA LYS A 96 -2.11 -9.95 1.78
C LYS A 96 -2.01 -11.32 1.12
N ALA A 97 -3.14 -12.00 0.92
CA ALA A 97 -3.17 -13.31 0.26
C ALA A 97 -2.61 -13.24 -1.16
N ARG A 98 -2.94 -12.19 -1.90
CA ARG A 98 -2.41 -12.00 -3.25
C ARG A 98 -0.91 -11.73 -3.25
N LEU A 99 -0.42 -10.92 -2.31
CA LEU A 99 1.03 -10.72 -2.17
C LEU A 99 1.75 -12.03 -1.87
N ASP A 100 1.25 -12.81 -0.91
CA ASP A 100 1.83 -14.09 -0.53
C ASP A 100 1.88 -15.08 -1.72
N ALA A 101 0.87 -15.06 -2.58
CA ALA A 101 0.82 -15.89 -3.78
C ALA A 101 1.89 -15.53 -4.83
N LEU A 102 2.40 -14.30 -4.82
CA LEU A 102 3.45 -13.86 -5.74
C LEU A 102 4.86 -14.23 -5.26
N VAL A 103 5.01 -14.52 -3.98
CA VAL A 103 6.31 -14.78 -3.37
C VAL A 103 6.67 -16.25 -3.58
N PRO A 104 7.85 -16.55 -4.17
CA PRO A 104 8.30 -17.93 -4.32
C PRO A 104 8.49 -18.63 -2.98
N PRO A 105 8.42 -19.98 -2.94
CA PRO A 105 8.76 -20.72 -1.73
C PRO A 105 10.13 -20.37 -1.19
N GLY A 106 10.25 -20.30 0.14
CA GLY A 106 11.51 -19.95 0.81
C GLY A 106 11.89 -18.48 0.74
N HIS A 107 10.97 -17.61 0.32
CA HIS A 107 11.18 -16.16 0.22
C HIS A 107 10.15 -15.40 1.05
N VAL A 108 10.49 -14.16 1.37
CA VAL A 108 9.60 -13.18 2.01
C VAL A 108 9.47 -11.94 1.14
N ALA A 109 8.32 -11.30 1.20
CA ALA A 109 8.06 -10.07 0.48
C ALA A 109 8.57 -8.85 1.25
N HIS A 110 9.21 -7.94 0.54
CA HIS A 110 9.49 -6.59 0.99
C HIS A 110 8.78 -5.61 0.07
N VAL A 111 7.93 -4.78 0.64
CA VAL A 111 7.21 -3.75 -0.12
C VAL A 111 7.91 -2.42 0.08
N HIS A 112 8.36 -1.84 -1.01
CA HIS A 112 8.96 -0.52 -1.06
C HIS A 112 7.92 0.47 -1.57
N LEU A 113 7.74 1.56 -0.85
CA LEU A 113 6.74 2.58 -1.15
C LEU A 113 7.37 3.96 -1.10
N THR A 114 7.10 4.77 -2.10
CA THR A 114 7.35 6.20 -2.05
C THR A 114 6.09 6.96 -2.43
N LEU A 115 5.87 8.08 -1.76
CA LEU A 115 4.73 8.97 -1.96
C LEU A 115 5.26 10.37 -2.22
N THR A 116 4.66 11.06 -3.18
CA THR A 116 4.94 12.46 -3.43
C THR A 116 3.68 13.20 -3.87
N ASP A 117 3.66 14.49 -3.66
CA ASP A 117 2.60 15.36 -4.16
C ASP A 117 3.18 16.68 -4.63
N ASP A 118 2.61 17.17 -5.71
CA ASP A 118 2.81 18.50 -6.27
C ASP A 118 1.48 18.92 -6.86
N HIS A 119 0.79 19.79 -6.14
CA HIS A 119 -0.61 20.13 -6.45
C HIS A 119 -0.78 20.49 -7.94
N PRO A 120 -1.76 19.95 -8.65
CA PRO A 120 -2.90 19.15 -8.15
C PRO A 120 -2.66 17.64 -8.12
N TRP A 121 -1.43 17.16 -8.22
CA TRP A 121 -1.11 15.73 -8.37
C TRP A 121 -0.52 15.12 -7.10
N ALA A 122 -0.96 13.90 -6.81
CA ALA A 122 -0.34 12.99 -5.86
C ALA A 122 0.10 11.74 -6.59
N GLN A 123 1.24 11.18 -6.21
CA GLN A 123 1.83 10.02 -6.86
C GLN A 123 2.31 9.01 -5.83
N ALA A 124 2.19 7.73 -6.17
CA ALA A 124 2.76 6.64 -5.40
C ALA A 124 3.51 5.68 -6.33
N PHE A 125 4.59 5.14 -5.82
CA PHE A 125 5.37 4.07 -6.45
C PHE A 125 5.46 2.90 -5.47
N VAL A 126 5.17 1.69 -5.96
CA VAL A 126 5.28 0.44 -5.21
C VAL A 126 6.19 -0.50 -5.95
N ILE A 127 7.19 -1.03 -5.25
CA ILE A 127 8.03 -2.12 -5.72
C ILE A 127 7.90 -3.26 -4.72
N ILE A 128 7.63 -4.45 -5.20
CA ILE A 128 7.57 -5.66 -4.40
C ILE A 128 8.79 -6.51 -4.73
N GLU A 129 9.60 -6.75 -3.71
CA GLU A 129 10.81 -7.54 -3.79
C GLU A 129 10.66 -8.81 -2.98
N ALA A 130 10.99 -9.96 -3.57
CA ALA A 130 11.08 -11.22 -2.85
C ALA A 130 12.55 -11.49 -2.51
N LEU A 131 12.83 -11.68 -1.22
CA LEU A 131 14.15 -12.00 -0.71
C LEU A 131 14.13 -13.37 -0.04
N PRO A 132 15.28 -14.10 -0.02
CA PRO A 132 15.36 -15.36 0.70
C PRO A 132 14.98 -15.20 2.18
N ASP A 133 14.18 -16.12 2.68
CA ASP A 133 13.81 -16.14 4.11
C ASP A 133 15.01 -16.63 4.94
N PRO A 134 15.54 -15.81 5.85
CA PRO A 134 16.68 -16.22 6.70
C PRO A 134 16.37 -17.42 7.59
N THR A 135 15.12 -17.64 7.97
CA THR A 135 14.70 -18.76 8.80
C THR A 135 14.70 -20.08 8.04
N ALA A 136 14.25 -20.05 6.78
CA ALA A 136 14.26 -21.24 5.90
C ALA A 136 15.67 -21.75 5.62
N GLN A 137 16.67 -20.86 5.59
CA GLN A 137 18.08 -21.25 5.40
C GLN A 137 18.70 -21.91 6.64
N ARG A 138 18.24 -21.55 7.84
CA ARG A 138 18.71 -22.16 9.08
C ARG A 138 18.23 -23.60 9.20
N ASP A 139 17.00 -23.87 8.85
CA ASP A 139 16.40 -25.21 8.92
C ASP A 139 17.04 -26.16 7.92
N ALA A 140 17.41 -25.67 6.72
CA ALA A 140 18.12 -26.46 5.73
C ALA A 140 19.56 -26.81 6.17
N ASN A 141 20.18 -25.96 6.97
CA ASN A 141 21.56 -26.17 7.44
C ASN A 141 21.63 -27.03 8.71
N THR A 142 20.54 -27.12 9.48
CA THR A 142 20.44 -28.01 10.65
C THR A 142 19.98 -29.44 10.30
N GLY A 143 19.44 -29.65 9.11
CA GLY A 143 19.05 -30.98 8.62
C GLY A 143 20.17 -31.74 7.89
N ALA A 144 21.37 -31.18 7.77
CA ALA A 144 22.51 -31.78 7.07
C ALA A 144 23.55 -32.46 8.00
N GLU A 145 23.25 -32.57 9.30
CA GLU A 145 23.97 -33.40 10.28
C GLU A 145 23.14 -34.66 10.57
#